data_a84c0e0b5d9400e9fb209538c22d751b
#
_entry.id   a84c0e0b5d9400e9fb209538c22d751b
#
_cell.length_a   1.000
_cell.length_b   1.000
_cell.length_c   1.000
_cell.angle_alpha   90.00
_cell.angle_beta   90.00
_cell.angle_gamma   90.00
#
_symmetry.space_group_name_H-M   'P 1'
#
loop_
_entity.id
_entity.type
_entity.pdbx_description
1 polymer ?
#
loop_
_entity_poly.entity_id
_entity_poly.type
_entity_poly.pdbx_seq_one_letter_code
_entity_poly.pdbx_strand_id
1 'polypeptide(L)'
;MSTQHGRIGLPSASALYIAAVLGTGILALPGLAADAAGPASILAVAVVSVLSIPLAGTFAALAARHPDGGGVATFVRLALGGTAARATAYIFFFGAGIGAPVVAVLGGEYLAAFTGIPREFAGVVGMGFFVVALGLAWIGLRVSSAVQLGLTGLLVAIVVLVVASGVPSAEPARLEPFLPHGWAGVGVAISLFVWAFSGWEAITHWAAEFRNPRRTLPLATAIAIVVVGAAYLSLQIVTVLVGANGEGVVPLFDLVSRTIPGFGPAIVTAVAMIVILGVLNVYIPAFGNLVASLGRDGDLPRWFAKGGEPGQVPRRALLLVAVQCFAYLGIYLLLQADLSTFVLAQTASMATVYLLGVIAAVRLLDRFSVGWWMAVVSVVLVAGLVALGGPYLVVPAVLALVAVVVTLIKRARAPRKVQLDA
;
A
#
# COMPACT_ATOMS: atom_id res chain seq x y z
N MET A 1 8.15 -33.67 13.08
CA MET A 1 8.10 -32.38 12.37
C MET A 1 7.34 -32.61 11.07
N SER A 2 6.04 -32.33 11.02
CA SER A 2 5.23 -32.44 9.81
C SER A 2 5.59 -31.25 8.91
N THR A 3 6.19 -31.50 7.78
CA THR A 3 6.37 -30.53 6.70
C THR A 3 4.98 -30.13 6.20
N GLN A 4 4.44 -29.03 6.75
CA GLN A 4 3.29 -28.37 6.13
C GLN A 4 3.75 -27.87 4.75
N HIS A 5 3.44 -28.65 3.71
CA HIS A 5 3.61 -28.22 2.33
C HIS A 5 2.74 -26.99 2.12
N GLY A 6 3.36 -25.87 1.75
CA GLY A 6 2.65 -24.63 1.46
C GLY A 6 1.51 -24.88 0.46
N ARG A 7 0.38 -24.20 0.69
CA ARG A 7 -0.88 -24.41 -0.05
C ARG A 7 -1.03 -23.48 -1.26
N ILE A 8 -0.27 -22.36 -1.30
CA ILE A 8 -0.43 -21.33 -2.32
C ILE A 8 0.40 -21.66 -3.56
N GLY A 9 -0.28 -21.86 -4.69
CA GLY A 9 0.33 -22.05 -6.01
C GLY A 9 0.52 -20.72 -6.77
N LEU A 10 1.12 -20.80 -7.98
CA LEU A 10 1.43 -19.64 -8.81
C LEU A 10 0.20 -18.75 -9.14
N PRO A 11 -0.98 -19.25 -9.54
CA PRO A 11 -2.12 -18.40 -9.85
C PRO A 11 -2.57 -17.58 -8.64
N SER A 12 -2.72 -18.22 -7.47
CA SER A 12 -3.12 -17.54 -6.24
C SER A 12 -2.06 -16.55 -5.75
N ALA A 13 -0.78 -16.87 -5.91
CA ALA A 13 0.33 -15.97 -5.60
C ALA A 13 0.29 -14.72 -6.49
N SER A 14 0.12 -14.88 -7.80
CA SER A 14 0.01 -13.77 -8.74
C SER A 14 -1.21 -12.90 -8.42
N ALA A 15 -2.36 -13.50 -8.11
CA ALA A 15 -3.55 -12.77 -7.75
C ALA A 15 -3.39 -11.98 -6.44
N LEU A 16 -2.73 -12.56 -5.43
CA LEU A 16 -2.42 -11.85 -4.18
C LEU A 16 -1.53 -10.62 -4.42
N TYR A 17 -0.50 -10.75 -5.27
CA TYR A 17 0.33 -9.62 -5.65
C TYR A 17 -0.47 -8.55 -6.41
N ILE A 18 -1.21 -8.96 -7.44
CA ILE A 18 -2.02 -8.04 -8.23
C ILE A 18 -3.02 -7.31 -7.33
N ALA A 19 -3.71 -8.03 -6.44
CA ALA A 19 -4.64 -7.43 -5.49
C ALA A 19 -3.98 -6.44 -4.54
N ALA A 20 -2.79 -6.78 -4.03
CA ALA A 20 -2.07 -5.92 -3.09
C ALA A 20 -1.63 -4.60 -3.74
N VAL A 21 -1.19 -4.64 -5.01
CA VAL A 21 -0.62 -3.48 -5.70
C VAL A 21 -1.66 -2.74 -6.55
N LEU A 22 -2.55 -3.45 -7.26
CA LEU A 22 -3.61 -2.80 -8.04
C LEU A 22 -4.64 -2.11 -7.12
N GLY A 23 -5.06 -2.79 -6.07
CA GLY A 23 -5.86 -2.31 -4.94
C GLY A 23 -6.77 -1.12 -5.21
N THR A 24 -6.87 -0.24 -4.21
CA THR A 24 -7.69 0.99 -4.30
C THR A 24 -6.99 2.13 -5.04
N GLY A 25 -5.68 2.03 -5.30
CA GLY A 25 -4.93 3.06 -6.02
C GLY A 25 -5.51 3.33 -7.40
N ILE A 26 -5.98 2.29 -8.10
CA ILE A 26 -6.55 2.42 -9.43
C ILE A 26 -7.84 3.26 -9.45
N LEU A 27 -8.53 3.34 -8.32
CA LEU A 27 -9.79 4.06 -8.21
C LEU A 27 -9.62 5.59 -8.21
N ALA A 28 -8.48 6.11 -7.73
CA ALA A 28 -8.28 7.55 -7.54
C ALA A 28 -7.04 8.11 -8.24
N LEU A 29 -5.94 7.35 -8.27
CA LEU A 29 -4.66 7.92 -8.68
C LEU A 29 -4.58 8.37 -10.13
N PRO A 30 -5.23 7.73 -11.12
CA PRO A 30 -5.22 8.24 -12.48
C PRO A 30 -5.72 9.69 -12.59
N GLY A 31 -6.78 10.06 -11.85
CA GLY A 31 -7.28 11.43 -11.80
C GLY A 31 -6.33 12.36 -11.07
N LEU A 32 -5.96 12.02 -9.83
CA LEU A 32 -5.04 12.83 -9.02
C LEU A 32 -3.69 13.09 -9.72
N ALA A 33 -3.17 12.11 -10.43
CA ALA A 33 -1.93 12.26 -11.20
C ALA A 33 -2.12 13.11 -12.45
N ALA A 34 -3.28 13.00 -13.13
CA ALA A 34 -3.63 13.86 -14.25
C ALA A 34 -3.80 15.32 -13.83
N ASP A 35 -4.40 15.57 -12.66
CA ASP A 35 -4.51 16.92 -12.09
C ASP A 35 -3.14 17.49 -11.72
N ALA A 36 -2.24 16.66 -11.17
CA ALA A 36 -0.91 17.10 -10.76
C ALA A 36 0.06 17.35 -11.92
N ALA A 37 0.00 16.58 -13.00
CA ALA A 37 1.00 16.60 -14.07
C ALA A 37 0.43 16.74 -15.48
N GLY A 38 -0.89 16.75 -15.64
CA GLY A 38 -1.52 16.72 -16.97
C GLY A 38 -1.14 15.46 -17.75
N PRO A 39 -0.91 15.56 -19.08
CA PRO A 39 -0.50 14.44 -19.92
C PRO A 39 0.81 13.77 -19.48
N ALA A 40 1.72 14.52 -18.85
CA ALA A 40 2.98 13.98 -18.35
C ALA A 40 2.80 12.98 -17.18
N SER A 41 1.60 12.85 -16.61
CA SER A 41 1.25 11.76 -15.67
C SER A 41 1.42 10.36 -16.29
N ILE A 42 1.30 10.24 -17.61
CA ILE A 42 1.59 9.00 -18.36
C ILE A 42 3.08 8.62 -18.18
N LEU A 43 3.97 9.60 -18.27
CA LEU A 43 5.39 9.37 -18.00
C LEU A 43 5.62 8.95 -16.54
N ALA A 44 4.92 9.59 -15.61
CA ALA A 44 5.06 9.27 -14.17
C ALA A 44 4.70 7.80 -13.89
N VAL A 45 3.59 7.30 -14.41
CA VAL A 45 3.20 5.88 -14.21
C VAL A 45 4.16 4.93 -14.91
N ALA A 46 4.67 5.27 -16.09
CA ALA A 46 5.67 4.46 -16.78
C ALA A 46 6.97 4.36 -15.98
N VAL A 47 7.45 5.48 -15.43
CA VAL A 47 8.64 5.52 -14.56
C VAL A 47 8.43 4.64 -13.34
N VAL A 48 7.31 4.78 -12.60
CA VAL A 48 7.04 3.99 -11.38
C VAL A 48 6.91 2.50 -11.72
N SER A 49 6.30 2.14 -12.86
CA SER A 49 6.23 0.75 -13.31
C SER A 49 7.62 0.14 -13.52
N VAL A 50 8.54 0.88 -14.13
CA VAL A 50 9.94 0.44 -14.32
C VAL A 50 10.67 0.35 -12.99
N LEU A 51 10.50 1.34 -12.10
CA LEU A 51 11.10 1.36 -10.76
C LEU A 51 10.63 0.18 -9.88
N SER A 52 9.42 -0.32 -10.14
CA SER A 52 8.86 -1.48 -9.42
C SER A 52 9.60 -2.78 -9.71
N ILE A 53 10.25 -2.92 -10.87
CA ILE A 53 10.93 -4.16 -11.25
C ILE A 53 12.03 -4.54 -10.25
N PRO A 54 13.05 -3.71 -10.01
CA PRO A 54 14.09 -4.04 -9.04
C PRO A 54 13.56 -4.08 -7.61
N LEU A 55 12.61 -3.21 -7.25
CA LEU A 55 12.04 -3.16 -5.90
C LEU A 55 11.28 -4.46 -5.56
N ALA A 56 10.34 -4.86 -6.41
CA ALA A 56 9.56 -6.08 -6.22
C ALA A 56 10.45 -7.33 -6.28
N GLY A 57 11.43 -7.36 -7.20
CA GLY A 57 12.41 -8.43 -7.29
C GLY A 57 13.27 -8.55 -6.02
N THR A 58 13.63 -7.44 -5.39
CA THR A 58 14.35 -7.42 -4.11
C THR A 58 13.54 -8.06 -2.99
N PHE A 59 12.27 -7.66 -2.82
CA PHE A 59 11.41 -8.25 -1.80
C PHE A 59 11.10 -9.73 -2.07
N ALA A 60 10.91 -10.11 -3.34
CA ALA A 60 10.75 -11.51 -3.72
C ALA A 60 12.00 -12.34 -3.37
N ALA A 61 13.21 -11.83 -3.63
CA ALA A 61 14.46 -12.49 -3.29
C ALA A 61 14.66 -12.62 -1.77
N LEU A 62 14.34 -11.55 -1.00
CA LEU A 62 14.39 -11.59 0.47
C LEU A 62 13.41 -12.63 1.02
N ALA A 63 12.17 -12.63 0.56
CA ALA A 63 11.12 -13.55 1.00
C ALA A 63 11.43 -15.00 0.63
N ALA A 64 12.04 -15.24 -0.53
CA ALA A 64 12.48 -16.58 -0.95
C ALA A 64 13.63 -17.12 -0.10
N ARG A 65 14.50 -16.26 0.43
CA ARG A 65 15.66 -16.63 1.25
C ARG A 65 15.32 -16.71 2.74
N HIS A 66 14.50 -15.80 3.21
CA HIS A 66 14.05 -15.68 4.60
C HIS A 66 12.52 -15.78 4.66
N PRO A 67 11.94 -16.97 4.50
CA PRO A 67 10.48 -17.16 4.53
C PRO A 67 9.93 -17.04 5.96
N ASP A 68 10.01 -15.85 6.51
CA ASP A 68 9.53 -15.50 7.85
C ASP A 68 8.39 -14.47 7.71
N GLY A 69 7.28 -14.72 8.40
CA GLY A 69 6.09 -13.87 8.36
C GLY A 69 6.23 -12.49 9.02
N GLY A 70 7.42 -12.12 9.51
CA GLY A 70 7.65 -10.84 10.20
C GLY A 70 7.82 -9.61 9.27
N GLY A 71 7.80 -9.82 7.96
CA GLY A 71 7.85 -8.74 6.97
C GLY A 71 9.13 -7.92 6.99
N VAL A 72 9.04 -6.68 6.45
CA VAL A 72 10.20 -5.78 6.29
C VAL A 72 10.93 -5.49 7.60
N ALA A 73 10.21 -5.33 8.72
CA ALA A 73 10.82 -5.04 10.02
C ALA A 73 11.76 -6.16 10.50
N THR A 74 11.45 -7.43 10.18
CA THR A 74 12.33 -8.57 10.48
C THR A 74 13.62 -8.50 9.68
N PHE A 75 13.56 -8.22 8.38
CA PHE A 75 14.75 -8.06 7.55
C PHE A 75 15.64 -6.92 8.06
N VAL A 76 15.02 -5.79 8.40
CA VAL A 76 15.72 -4.65 8.99
C VAL A 76 16.35 -5.01 10.33
N ARG A 77 15.67 -5.81 11.17
CA ARG A 77 16.21 -6.28 12.46
C ARG A 77 17.48 -7.12 12.26
N LEU A 78 17.44 -8.06 11.31
CA LEU A 78 18.57 -8.93 10.99
C LEU A 78 19.78 -8.17 10.44
N ALA A 79 19.53 -7.17 9.61
CA ALA A 79 20.59 -6.42 8.92
C ALA A 79 21.09 -5.20 9.67
N LEU A 80 20.20 -4.44 10.33
CA LEU A 80 20.46 -3.10 10.88
C LEU A 80 20.23 -3.02 12.40
N GLY A 81 19.69 -4.08 13.02
CA GLY A 81 19.49 -4.16 14.46
C GLY A 81 18.13 -3.64 14.95
N GLY A 82 17.90 -3.76 16.27
CA GLY A 82 16.58 -3.55 16.89
C GLY A 82 16.05 -2.11 16.82
N THR A 83 16.93 -1.09 16.86
CA THR A 83 16.51 0.32 16.79
C THR A 83 15.93 0.64 15.40
N ALA A 84 16.62 0.22 14.33
CA ALA A 84 16.15 0.41 12.96
C ALA A 84 14.86 -0.38 12.72
N ALA A 85 14.75 -1.61 13.22
CA ALA A 85 13.53 -2.41 13.12
C ALA A 85 12.33 -1.74 13.81
N ARG A 86 12.53 -1.16 14.99
CA ARG A 86 11.49 -0.39 15.71
C ARG A 86 11.07 0.84 14.91
N ALA A 87 12.02 1.59 14.37
CA ALA A 87 11.73 2.73 13.52
C ALA A 87 10.89 2.30 12.31
N THR A 88 11.31 1.23 11.60
CA THR A 88 10.56 0.66 10.48
C THR A 88 9.13 0.30 10.88
N ALA A 89 8.95 -0.39 12.01
CA ALA A 89 7.62 -0.81 12.48
C ALA A 89 6.72 0.38 12.88
N TYR A 90 7.28 1.44 13.50
CA TYR A 90 6.52 2.65 13.83
C TYR A 90 6.16 3.43 12.57
N ILE A 91 7.08 3.60 11.63
CA ILE A 91 6.81 4.27 10.36
C ILE A 91 5.75 3.47 9.58
N PHE A 92 5.84 2.15 9.55
CA PHE A 92 4.84 1.32 8.88
C PHE A 92 3.48 1.42 9.55
N PHE A 93 3.40 1.30 10.88
CA PHE A 93 2.11 1.36 11.58
C PHE A 93 1.51 2.77 11.56
N PHE A 94 2.23 3.77 12.07
CA PHE A 94 1.68 5.13 12.20
C PHE A 94 1.75 5.94 10.90
N GLY A 95 2.77 5.76 10.09
CA GLY A 95 2.94 6.50 8.84
C GLY A 95 2.18 5.87 7.67
N ALA A 96 2.46 4.60 7.33
CA ALA A 96 1.74 3.93 6.25
C ALA A 96 0.29 3.60 6.63
N GLY A 97 -0.03 3.48 7.92
CA GLY A 97 -1.39 3.31 8.42
C GLY A 97 -2.36 4.45 8.09
N ILE A 98 -1.85 5.62 7.67
CA ILE A 98 -2.65 6.72 7.10
C ILE A 98 -3.45 6.25 5.86
N GLY A 99 -2.99 5.21 5.18
CA GLY A 99 -3.68 4.68 4.00
C GLY A 99 -5.06 4.08 4.27
N ALA A 100 -5.32 3.52 5.45
CA ALA A 100 -6.62 2.92 5.76
C ALA A 100 -7.78 3.95 5.76
N PRO A 101 -7.66 5.12 6.43
CA PRO A 101 -8.66 6.18 6.29
C PRO A 101 -8.78 6.74 4.87
N VAL A 102 -7.68 6.86 4.11
CA VAL A 102 -7.74 7.26 2.70
C VAL A 102 -8.62 6.31 1.90
N VAL A 103 -8.40 5.00 2.04
CA VAL A 103 -9.21 3.97 1.38
C VAL A 103 -10.68 4.07 1.78
N ALA A 104 -10.97 4.33 3.05
CA ALA A 104 -12.34 4.49 3.54
C ALA A 104 -13.02 5.73 2.94
N VAL A 105 -12.34 6.87 2.89
CA VAL A 105 -12.84 8.11 2.28
C VAL A 105 -13.13 7.93 0.79
N LEU A 106 -12.25 7.22 0.06
CA LEU A 106 -12.52 6.88 -1.35
C LEU A 106 -13.86 6.15 -1.53
N GLY A 107 -14.20 5.24 -0.60
CA GLY A 107 -15.52 4.59 -0.60
C GLY A 107 -16.67 5.58 -0.48
N GLY A 108 -16.50 6.55 0.40
CA GLY A 108 -17.47 7.63 0.56
C GLY A 108 -17.61 8.50 -0.68
N GLU A 109 -16.49 8.86 -1.34
CA GLU A 109 -16.49 9.66 -2.58
C GLU A 109 -17.22 8.94 -3.73
N TYR A 110 -16.96 7.63 -3.93
CA TYR A 110 -17.65 6.85 -4.95
C TYR A 110 -19.15 6.73 -4.67
N LEU A 111 -19.53 6.51 -3.41
CA LEU A 111 -20.94 6.42 -3.04
C LEU A 111 -21.64 7.78 -3.16
N ALA A 112 -20.97 8.87 -2.77
CA ALA A 112 -21.48 10.22 -2.93
C ALA A 112 -21.69 10.58 -4.40
N ALA A 113 -20.73 10.28 -5.27
CA ALA A 113 -20.83 10.51 -6.71
C ALA A 113 -22.01 9.74 -7.34
N PHE A 114 -22.27 8.51 -6.89
CA PHE A 114 -23.35 7.68 -7.41
C PHE A 114 -24.72 8.09 -6.88
N THR A 115 -24.84 8.42 -5.60
CA THR A 115 -26.13 8.69 -4.94
C THR A 115 -26.55 10.16 -4.99
N GLY A 116 -25.63 11.06 -5.36
CA GLY A 116 -25.86 12.51 -5.30
C GLY A 116 -25.79 13.11 -3.90
N ILE A 117 -25.35 12.35 -2.89
CA ILE A 117 -25.06 12.90 -1.55
C ILE A 117 -23.99 13.98 -1.66
N PRO A 118 -24.13 15.13 -0.99
CA PRO A 118 -23.11 16.17 -1.00
C PRO A 118 -21.75 15.62 -0.60
N ARG A 119 -20.71 15.98 -1.36
CA ARG A 119 -19.35 15.46 -1.23
C ARG A 119 -18.74 15.71 0.15
N GLU A 120 -19.18 16.73 0.84
CA GLU A 120 -18.77 17.03 2.23
C GLU A 120 -19.05 15.87 3.20
N PHE A 121 -20.05 15.02 2.89
CA PHE A 121 -20.35 13.83 3.69
C PHE A 121 -19.53 12.58 3.31
N ALA A 122 -18.72 12.62 2.25
CA ALA A 122 -17.94 11.46 1.80
C ALA A 122 -17.04 10.88 2.91
N GLY A 123 -16.41 11.74 3.72
CA GLY A 123 -15.60 11.31 4.85
C GLY A 123 -16.42 10.59 5.94
N VAL A 124 -17.65 11.06 6.20
CA VAL A 124 -18.57 10.41 7.17
C VAL A 124 -19.05 9.06 6.65
N VAL A 125 -19.39 8.98 5.36
CA VAL A 125 -19.73 7.72 4.69
C VAL A 125 -18.54 6.75 4.73
N GLY A 126 -17.33 7.25 4.47
CA GLY A 126 -16.08 6.51 4.59
C GLY A 126 -15.85 5.93 5.99
N MET A 127 -16.19 6.69 7.03
CA MET A 127 -16.17 6.19 8.41
C MET A 127 -17.07 4.95 8.57
N GLY A 128 -18.23 4.91 7.92
CA GLY A 128 -19.11 3.74 7.90
C GLY A 128 -18.43 2.50 7.31
N PHE A 129 -17.73 2.63 6.18
CA PHE A 129 -16.94 1.53 5.59
C PHE A 129 -15.86 1.02 6.54
N PHE A 130 -15.17 1.95 7.20
CA PHE A 130 -14.15 1.58 8.19
C PHE A 130 -14.74 0.83 9.37
N VAL A 131 -15.88 1.26 9.92
CA VAL A 131 -16.59 0.58 11.02
C VAL A 131 -17.00 -0.84 10.62
N VAL A 132 -17.56 -1.01 9.41
CA VAL A 132 -17.91 -2.33 8.88
C VAL A 132 -16.68 -3.24 8.80
N ALA A 133 -15.59 -2.77 8.20
CA ALA A 133 -14.37 -3.54 8.05
C ALA A 133 -13.72 -3.87 9.41
N LEU A 134 -13.73 -2.94 10.36
CA LEU A 134 -13.28 -3.17 11.73
C LEU A 134 -14.14 -4.22 12.43
N GLY A 135 -15.45 -4.18 12.27
CA GLY A 135 -16.38 -5.17 12.80
C GLY A 135 -16.10 -6.58 12.26
N LEU A 136 -15.87 -6.70 10.94
CA LEU A 136 -15.48 -7.97 10.30
C LEU A 136 -14.14 -8.49 10.86
N ALA A 137 -13.15 -7.61 11.03
CA ALA A 137 -11.87 -7.97 11.64
C ALA A 137 -12.03 -8.40 13.10
N TRP A 138 -12.90 -7.73 13.87
CA TRP A 138 -13.16 -8.03 15.28
C TRP A 138 -13.75 -9.41 15.52
N ILE A 139 -14.65 -9.86 14.62
CA ILE A 139 -15.22 -11.22 14.67
C ILE A 139 -14.33 -12.27 13.98
N GLY A 140 -13.19 -11.85 13.41
CA GLY A 140 -12.21 -12.74 12.81
C GLY A 140 -12.57 -13.20 11.40
N LEU A 141 -13.53 -12.55 10.73
CA LEU A 141 -13.88 -12.85 9.34
C LEU A 141 -12.76 -12.36 8.40
N ARG A 142 -12.17 -13.27 7.67
CA ARG A 142 -11.13 -13.01 6.66
C ARG A 142 -11.61 -13.46 5.30
N VAL A 143 -11.33 -12.66 4.29
CA VAL A 143 -11.60 -13.03 2.89
C VAL A 143 -10.72 -14.22 2.52
N SER A 144 -11.34 -15.27 1.98
CA SER A 144 -10.59 -16.44 1.54
C SER A 144 -9.75 -16.12 0.28
N SER A 145 -8.68 -16.88 0.06
CA SER A 145 -7.82 -16.72 -1.13
C SER A 145 -8.60 -16.90 -2.45
N ALA A 146 -9.63 -17.75 -2.46
CA ALA A 146 -10.47 -17.94 -3.63
C ALA A 146 -11.35 -16.72 -3.92
N VAL A 147 -11.93 -16.12 -2.88
CA VAL A 147 -12.70 -14.87 -3.01
C VAL A 147 -11.77 -13.74 -3.45
N GLN A 148 -10.57 -13.63 -2.86
CA GLN A 148 -9.57 -12.63 -3.25
C GLN A 148 -9.17 -12.78 -4.74
N LEU A 149 -8.98 -14.01 -5.22
CA LEU A 149 -8.72 -14.28 -6.64
C LEU A 149 -9.87 -13.81 -7.54
N GLY A 150 -11.11 -14.09 -7.16
CA GLY A 150 -12.30 -13.64 -7.87
C GLY A 150 -12.40 -12.10 -7.91
N LEU A 151 -12.18 -11.44 -6.77
CA LEU A 151 -12.19 -9.97 -6.68
C LEU A 151 -11.09 -9.32 -7.53
N THR A 152 -9.90 -9.92 -7.54
CA THR A 152 -8.79 -9.45 -8.38
C THR A 152 -9.11 -9.60 -9.86
N GLY A 153 -9.68 -10.74 -10.26
CA GLY A 153 -10.13 -10.97 -11.62
C GLY A 153 -11.21 -9.97 -12.07
N LEU A 154 -12.17 -9.71 -11.19
CA LEU A 154 -13.22 -8.72 -11.43
C LEU A 154 -12.63 -7.31 -11.59
N LEU A 155 -11.69 -6.92 -10.73
CA LEU A 155 -11.03 -5.62 -10.81
C LEU A 155 -10.28 -5.45 -12.15
N VAL A 156 -9.50 -6.45 -12.56
CA VAL A 156 -8.81 -6.43 -13.86
C VAL A 156 -9.80 -6.37 -15.01
N ALA A 157 -10.89 -7.14 -14.98
CA ALA A 157 -11.92 -7.12 -16.01
C ALA A 157 -12.58 -5.75 -16.15
N ILE A 158 -12.83 -5.06 -15.03
CA ILE A 158 -13.38 -3.70 -15.06
C ILE A 158 -12.39 -2.70 -15.62
N VAL A 159 -11.11 -2.80 -15.27
CA VAL A 159 -10.09 -1.94 -15.89
C VAL A 159 -10.08 -2.12 -17.42
N VAL A 160 -10.11 -3.36 -17.89
CA VAL A 160 -10.19 -3.64 -19.33
C VAL A 160 -11.46 -3.05 -19.95
N LEU A 161 -12.61 -3.20 -19.29
CA LEU A 161 -13.88 -2.63 -19.75
C LEU A 161 -13.81 -1.10 -19.82
N VAL A 162 -13.34 -0.45 -18.77
CA VAL A 162 -13.21 1.01 -18.69
C VAL A 162 -12.26 1.54 -19.77
N VAL A 163 -11.10 0.91 -19.94
CA VAL A 163 -10.15 1.28 -20.99
C VAL A 163 -10.77 1.10 -22.38
N ALA A 164 -11.37 -0.05 -22.65
CA ALA A 164 -11.99 -0.33 -23.95
C ALA A 164 -13.13 0.65 -24.28
N SER A 165 -13.95 1.02 -23.28
CA SER A 165 -15.04 1.98 -23.46
C SER A 165 -14.56 3.42 -23.66
N GLY A 166 -13.40 3.78 -23.14
CA GLY A 166 -12.82 5.11 -23.27
C GLY A 166 -12.10 5.35 -24.59
N VAL A 167 -11.57 4.29 -25.25
CA VAL A 167 -10.83 4.43 -26.52
C VAL A 167 -11.59 5.18 -27.62
N PRO A 168 -12.90 4.94 -27.84
CA PRO A 168 -13.64 5.67 -28.88
C PRO A 168 -13.79 7.16 -28.62
N SER A 169 -13.67 7.61 -27.37
CA SER A 169 -13.79 9.00 -26.94
C SER A 169 -12.42 9.66 -26.72
N ALA A 170 -11.34 9.00 -27.12
CA ALA A 170 -9.98 9.49 -26.93
C ALA A 170 -9.67 10.61 -27.93
N GLU A 171 -9.22 11.76 -27.41
CA GLU A 171 -8.81 12.93 -28.20
C GLU A 171 -7.30 13.15 -28.07
N PRO A 172 -6.48 12.83 -29.10
CA PRO A 172 -5.03 13.02 -29.05
C PRO A 172 -4.58 14.47 -28.79
N ALA A 173 -5.41 15.46 -29.15
CA ALA A 173 -5.13 16.87 -28.89
C ALA A 173 -4.98 17.17 -27.38
N ARG A 174 -5.53 16.36 -26.50
CA ARG A 174 -5.40 16.50 -25.06
C ARG A 174 -4.01 16.16 -24.51
N LEU A 175 -3.10 15.67 -25.35
CA LEU A 175 -1.69 15.49 -24.98
C LEU A 175 -0.91 16.81 -24.99
N GLU A 176 -1.49 17.90 -25.46
CA GLU A 176 -0.86 19.22 -25.53
C GLU A 176 -1.57 20.24 -24.63
N PRO A 177 -0.82 21.03 -23.85
CA PRO A 177 0.64 20.94 -23.64
C PRO A 177 1.04 19.73 -22.79
N PHE A 178 2.11 19.02 -23.17
CA PHE A 178 2.51 17.77 -22.50
C PHE A 178 2.95 17.98 -21.04
N LEU A 179 3.61 19.09 -20.73
CA LEU A 179 4.15 19.44 -19.40
C LEU A 179 3.52 20.73 -18.83
N PRO A 180 2.19 20.80 -18.64
CA PRO A 180 1.52 22.04 -18.23
C PRO A 180 1.99 22.52 -16.84
N HIS A 181 2.37 21.60 -15.94
CA HIS A 181 2.83 21.89 -14.58
C HIS A 181 4.34 21.66 -14.40
N GLY A 182 5.09 21.53 -15.51
CA GLY A 182 6.53 21.29 -15.49
C GLY A 182 6.95 19.97 -14.85
N TRP A 183 8.24 19.81 -14.60
CA TRP A 183 8.79 18.61 -13.98
C TRP A 183 8.41 18.45 -12.49
N ALA A 184 8.05 19.54 -11.81
CA ALA A 184 7.55 19.47 -10.44
C ALA A 184 6.23 18.69 -10.38
N GLY A 185 5.29 18.93 -11.31
CA GLY A 185 4.05 18.16 -11.42
C GLY A 185 4.31 16.67 -11.67
N VAL A 186 5.29 16.35 -12.54
CA VAL A 186 5.70 14.94 -12.77
C VAL A 186 6.23 14.29 -11.48
N GLY A 187 7.02 15.01 -10.67
CA GLY A 187 7.50 14.53 -9.38
C GLY A 187 6.35 14.22 -8.40
N VAL A 188 5.33 15.07 -8.36
CA VAL A 188 4.11 14.83 -7.54
C VAL A 188 3.36 13.60 -8.07
N ALA A 189 3.15 13.47 -9.38
CA ALA A 189 2.48 12.33 -9.98
C ALA A 189 3.25 11.01 -9.72
N ILE A 190 4.59 11.02 -9.78
CA ILE A 190 5.42 9.87 -9.40
C ILE A 190 5.15 9.52 -7.93
N SER A 191 5.15 10.50 -7.02
CA SER A 191 4.90 10.27 -5.59
C SER A 191 3.51 9.70 -5.33
N LEU A 192 2.49 10.15 -6.06
CA LEU A 192 1.14 9.58 -6.01
C LEU A 192 1.14 8.12 -6.48
N PHE A 193 1.76 7.81 -7.62
CA PHE A 193 1.82 6.44 -8.11
C PHE A 193 2.66 5.50 -7.23
N VAL A 194 3.65 6.00 -6.49
CA VAL A 194 4.36 5.20 -5.48
C VAL A 194 3.39 4.64 -4.44
N TRP A 195 2.33 5.36 -4.08
CA TRP A 195 1.27 4.83 -3.24
C TRP A 195 0.56 3.62 -3.86
N ALA A 196 0.21 3.70 -5.15
CA ALA A 196 -0.40 2.59 -5.89
C ALA A 196 0.51 1.37 -5.96
N PHE A 197 1.79 1.60 -6.20
CA PHE A 197 2.79 0.55 -6.31
C PHE A 197 3.38 0.14 -4.95
N SER A 198 2.79 0.59 -3.83
CA SER A 198 3.03 0.03 -2.50
C SER A 198 2.28 -1.29 -2.36
N GLY A 199 2.90 -2.27 -1.69
CA GLY A 199 2.30 -3.61 -1.52
C GLY A 199 3.22 -4.74 -1.95
N TRP A 200 4.35 -4.43 -2.62
CA TRP A 200 5.33 -5.47 -2.99
C TRP A 200 5.91 -6.20 -1.79
N GLU A 201 5.95 -5.56 -0.63
CA GLU A 201 6.37 -6.15 0.65
C GLU A 201 5.30 -7.06 1.27
N ALA A 202 4.02 -6.86 0.93
CA ALA A 202 2.92 -7.59 1.57
C ALA A 202 3.07 -9.11 1.42
N ILE A 203 3.59 -9.58 0.29
CA ILE A 203 3.80 -11.01 0.04
C ILE A 203 4.88 -11.61 0.93
N THR A 204 5.78 -10.80 1.49
CA THR A 204 6.81 -11.31 2.41
C THR A 204 6.19 -11.94 3.66
N HIS A 205 5.01 -11.48 4.06
CA HIS A 205 4.25 -12.03 5.19
C HIS A 205 3.63 -13.41 4.89
N TRP A 206 3.49 -13.75 3.60
CA TRP A 206 2.92 -15.02 3.14
C TRP A 206 3.98 -16.01 2.66
N ALA A 207 5.27 -15.64 2.70
CA ALA A 207 6.37 -16.41 2.12
C ALA A 207 6.40 -17.86 2.58
N ALA A 208 6.06 -18.14 3.84
CA ALA A 208 6.00 -19.49 4.42
C ALA A 208 4.83 -20.35 3.89
N GLU A 209 3.80 -19.74 3.30
CA GLU A 209 2.60 -20.45 2.83
C GLU A 209 2.70 -20.91 1.36
N PHE A 210 3.75 -20.50 0.64
CA PHE A 210 3.95 -20.89 -0.77
C PHE A 210 4.51 -22.30 -0.89
N ARG A 211 3.99 -23.04 -1.87
CA ARG A 211 4.40 -24.44 -2.15
C ARG A 211 5.89 -24.55 -2.53
N ASN A 212 6.42 -23.58 -3.26
CA ASN A 212 7.84 -23.47 -3.63
C ASN A 212 8.23 -21.99 -3.74
N PRO A 213 8.56 -21.31 -2.60
CA PRO A 213 8.81 -19.87 -2.57
C PRO A 213 9.88 -19.42 -3.57
N ARG A 214 10.97 -20.17 -3.70
CA ARG A 214 12.10 -19.84 -4.58
C ARG A 214 11.74 -19.72 -6.06
N ARG A 215 10.71 -20.44 -6.53
CA ARG A 215 10.24 -20.43 -7.92
C ARG A 215 8.96 -19.62 -8.06
N THR A 216 8.04 -19.78 -7.14
CA THR A 216 6.70 -19.15 -7.21
C THR A 216 6.78 -17.65 -7.03
N LEU A 217 7.60 -17.13 -6.08
CA LEU A 217 7.67 -15.71 -5.81
C LEU A 217 8.20 -14.89 -7.00
N PRO A 218 9.35 -15.22 -7.63
CA PRO A 218 9.83 -14.44 -8.77
C PRO A 218 8.87 -14.45 -9.96
N LEU A 219 8.23 -15.59 -10.25
CA LEU A 219 7.27 -15.70 -11.36
C LEU A 219 5.99 -14.92 -11.07
N ALA A 220 5.43 -15.03 -9.87
CA ALA A 220 4.24 -14.29 -9.47
C ALA A 220 4.50 -12.77 -9.48
N THR A 221 5.69 -12.35 -9.02
CA THR A 221 6.12 -10.96 -9.08
C THR A 221 6.21 -10.46 -10.52
N ALA A 222 6.82 -11.21 -11.42
CA ALA A 222 6.93 -10.83 -12.83
C ALA A 222 5.53 -10.69 -13.50
N ILE A 223 4.63 -11.65 -13.26
CA ILE A 223 3.24 -11.58 -13.75
C ILE A 223 2.54 -10.34 -13.19
N ALA A 224 2.67 -10.08 -11.90
CA ALA A 224 2.03 -8.94 -11.26
C ALA A 224 2.55 -7.61 -11.79
N ILE A 225 3.86 -7.45 -11.99
CA ILE A 225 4.46 -6.24 -12.57
C ILE A 225 3.87 -5.96 -13.95
N VAL A 226 3.77 -6.97 -14.81
CA VAL A 226 3.23 -6.80 -16.16
C VAL A 226 1.75 -6.43 -16.12
N VAL A 227 0.94 -7.16 -15.34
CA VAL A 227 -0.52 -6.91 -15.26
C VAL A 227 -0.81 -5.56 -14.63
N VAL A 228 -0.17 -5.24 -13.51
CA VAL A 228 -0.38 -3.96 -12.79
C VAL A 228 0.13 -2.78 -13.61
N GLY A 229 1.33 -2.89 -14.17
CA GLY A 229 1.91 -1.85 -15.01
C GLY A 229 1.06 -1.57 -16.25
N ALA A 230 0.59 -2.62 -16.95
CA ALA A 230 -0.30 -2.48 -18.10
C ALA A 230 -1.65 -1.84 -17.70
N ALA A 231 -2.24 -2.26 -16.58
CA ALA A 231 -3.50 -1.74 -16.07
C ALA A 231 -3.41 -0.24 -15.76
N TYR A 232 -2.42 0.17 -14.96
CA TYR A 232 -2.23 1.60 -14.63
C TYR A 232 -1.87 2.44 -15.84
N LEU A 233 -0.99 1.95 -16.71
CA LEU A 233 -0.56 2.70 -17.89
C LEU A 233 -1.71 2.91 -18.88
N SER A 234 -2.46 1.85 -19.19
CA SER A 234 -3.60 1.94 -20.11
C SER A 234 -4.71 2.84 -19.56
N LEU A 235 -5.01 2.71 -18.26
CA LEU A 235 -6.01 3.55 -17.62
C LEU A 235 -5.57 5.01 -17.58
N GLN A 236 -4.29 5.30 -17.26
CA GLN A 236 -3.78 6.67 -17.23
C GLN A 236 -3.85 7.32 -18.63
N ILE A 237 -3.47 6.59 -19.68
CA ILE A 237 -3.57 7.06 -21.05
C ILE A 237 -5.01 7.42 -21.39
N VAL A 238 -5.97 6.54 -21.11
CA VAL A 238 -7.39 6.79 -21.41
C VAL A 238 -7.95 7.92 -20.56
N THR A 239 -7.60 8.01 -19.28
CA THR A 239 -8.01 9.10 -18.39
C THR A 239 -7.60 10.46 -18.95
N VAL A 240 -6.36 10.58 -19.41
CA VAL A 240 -5.85 11.81 -20.03
C VAL A 240 -6.55 12.10 -21.36
N LEU A 241 -6.63 11.12 -22.26
CA LEU A 241 -7.17 11.31 -23.61
C LEU A 241 -8.68 11.58 -23.62
N VAL A 242 -9.44 11.06 -22.67
CA VAL A 242 -10.89 11.35 -22.51
C VAL A 242 -11.11 12.66 -21.74
N GLY A 243 -10.09 13.18 -21.06
CA GLY A 243 -10.22 14.35 -20.19
C GLY A 243 -11.05 14.06 -18.95
N ALA A 244 -10.98 12.83 -18.45
CA ALA A 244 -11.61 12.40 -17.21
C ALA A 244 -10.73 12.73 -15.98
N ASN A 245 -9.89 13.74 -16.05
CA ASN A 245 -9.19 14.42 -14.99
C ASN A 245 -10.18 15.41 -14.36
N GLY A 246 -11.30 14.89 -13.88
CA GLY A 246 -12.39 15.69 -13.37
C GLY A 246 -12.10 16.27 -11.99
N GLU A 247 -12.93 17.21 -11.56
CA GLU A 247 -12.90 17.88 -10.26
C GLU A 247 -13.05 16.95 -9.04
N GLY A 248 -12.71 15.65 -9.19
CA GLY A 248 -12.94 14.64 -8.17
C GLY A 248 -11.87 13.56 -8.06
N VAL A 249 -11.87 12.89 -6.92
CA VAL A 249 -11.04 11.70 -6.63
C VAL A 249 -11.66 10.39 -7.15
N VAL A 250 -12.60 10.47 -8.10
CA VAL A 250 -13.34 9.31 -8.66
C VAL A 250 -13.23 9.21 -10.19
N PRO A 251 -12.02 9.21 -10.75
CA PRO A 251 -11.81 9.31 -12.22
C PRO A 251 -12.46 8.15 -13.00
N LEU A 252 -12.53 6.96 -12.43
CA LEU A 252 -13.21 5.84 -13.07
C LEU A 252 -14.71 6.06 -13.18
N PHE A 253 -15.33 6.66 -12.16
CA PHE A 253 -16.74 7.02 -12.20
C PHE A 253 -17.01 8.04 -13.31
N ASP A 254 -16.19 9.10 -13.38
CA ASP A 254 -16.33 10.14 -14.39
C ASP A 254 -16.12 9.59 -15.81
N LEU A 255 -15.07 8.76 -15.98
CA LEU A 255 -14.77 8.11 -17.25
C LEU A 255 -15.94 7.24 -17.73
N VAL A 256 -16.47 6.39 -16.84
CA VAL A 256 -17.57 5.47 -17.16
C VAL A 256 -18.88 6.22 -17.36
N SER A 257 -19.14 7.30 -16.63
CA SER A 257 -20.33 8.14 -16.82
C SER A 257 -20.37 8.75 -18.24
N ARG A 258 -19.21 9.06 -18.81
CA ARG A 258 -19.08 9.59 -20.17
C ARG A 258 -19.15 8.51 -21.25
N THR A 259 -18.58 7.33 -20.97
CA THR A 259 -18.38 6.29 -22.00
C THR A 259 -19.45 5.20 -21.98
N ILE A 260 -20.05 4.92 -20.81
CA ILE A 260 -21.13 3.92 -20.60
C ILE A 260 -22.25 4.57 -19.76
N PRO A 261 -22.99 5.54 -20.30
CA PRO A 261 -24.07 6.17 -19.56
C PRO A 261 -25.16 5.16 -19.18
N GLY A 262 -25.84 5.42 -18.07
CA GLY A 262 -26.89 4.57 -17.54
C GLY A 262 -26.39 3.63 -16.43
N PHE A 263 -26.06 2.38 -16.74
CA PHE A 263 -25.67 1.40 -15.70
C PHE A 263 -24.17 1.37 -15.37
N GLY A 264 -23.32 1.98 -16.18
CA GLY A 264 -21.88 2.01 -15.95
C GLY A 264 -21.47 2.57 -14.60
N PRO A 265 -21.96 3.76 -14.18
CA PRO A 265 -21.68 4.33 -12.87
C PRO A 265 -22.04 3.41 -11.70
N ALA A 266 -23.17 2.69 -11.78
CA ALA A 266 -23.61 1.73 -10.76
C ALA A 266 -22.62 0.55 -10.65
N ILE A 267 -22.17 0.01 -11.79
CA ILE A 267 -21.21 -1.11 -11.82
C ILE A 267 -19.89 -0.69 -11.21
N VAL A 268 -19.33 0.46 -11.62
CA VAL A 268 -18.04 0.94 -11.11
C VAL A 268 -18.14 1.23 -9.62
N THR A 269 -19.23 1.85 -9.16
CA THR A 269 -19.43 2.10 -7.72
C THR A 269 -19.51 0.81 -6.94
N ALA A 270 -20.31 -0.17 -7.38
CA ALA A 270 -20.43 -1.47 -6.71
C ALA A 270 -19.07 -2.16 -6.57
N VAL A 271 -18.25 -2.14 -7.65
CA VAL A 271 -16.92 -2.73 -7.62
C VAL A 271 -15.97 -1.94 -6.72
N ALA A 272 -16.01 -0.61 -6.77
CA ALA A 272 -15.23 0.22 -5.87
C ALA A 272 -15.53 -0.13 -4.39
N MET A 273 -16.82 -0.30 -4.03
CA MET A 273 -17.22 -0.71 -2.68
C MET A 273 -16.63 -2.07 -2.29
N ILE A 274 -16.72 -3.06 -3.19
CA ILE A 274 -16.19 -4.40 -2.96
C ILE A 274 -14.67 -4.36 -2.77
N VAL A 275 -13.95 -3.63 -3.63
CA VAL A 275 -12.49 -3.50 -3.56
C VAL A 275 -12.07 -2.80 -2.26
N ILE A 276 -12.73 -1.71 -1.91
CA ILE A 276 -12.47 -0.92 -0.70
C ILE A 276 -12.66 -1.78 0.56
N LEU A 277 -13.80 -2.45 0.68
CA LEU A 277 -14.05 -3.36 1.80
C LEU A 277 -13.06 -4.52 1.82
N GLY A 278 -12.71 -5.07 0.65
CA GLY A 278 -11.70 -6.11 0.52
C GLY A 278 -10.32 -5.66 1.01
N VAL A 279 -9.87 -4.50 0.60
CA VAL A 279 -8.59 -3.92 1.02
C VAL A 279 -8.58 -3.62 2.52
N LEU A 280 -9.62 -2.98 3.06
CA LEU A 280 -9.73 -2.71 4.49
C LEU A 280 -9.76 -4.01 5.31
N ASN A 281 -10.44 -5.06 4.82
CA ASN A 281 -10.49 -6.37 5.48
C ASN A 281 -9.13 -7.09 5.50
N VAL A 282 -8.21 -6.75 4.62
CA VAL A 282 -6.82 -7.27 4.64
C VAL A 282 -5.93 -6.43 5.57
N TYR A 283 -5.97 -5.11 5.44
CA TYR A 283 -5.04 -4.22 6.14
C TYR A 283 -5.36 -4.04 7.63
N ILE A 284 -6.65 -3.96 8.01
CA ILE A 284 -7.03 -3.77 9.42
C ILE A 284 -6.54 -4.93 10.31
N PRO A 285 -6.76 -6.22 9.97
CA PRO A 285 -6.18 -7.32 10.73
C PRO A 285 -4.64 -7.36 10.67
N ALA A 286 -4.04 -7.01 9.53
CA ALA A 286 -2.59 -6.97 9.39
C ALA A 286 -1.96 -5.96 10.35
N PHE A 287 -2.51 -4.74 10.44
CA PHE A 287 -2.08 -3.74 11.43
C PHE A 287 -2.36 -4.20 12.87
N GLY A 288 -3.47 -4.88 13.13
CA GLY A 288 -3.74 -5.49 14.43
C GLY A 288 -2.65 -6.50 14.83
N ASN A 289 -2.25 -7.37 13.91
CA ASN A 289 -1.18 -8.34 14.13
C ASN A 289 0.18 -7.65 14.36
N LEU A 290 0.48 -6.59 13.61
CA LEU A 290 1.69 -5.78 13.78
C LEU A 290 1.74 -5.14 15.19
N VAL A 291 0.66 -4.51 15.62
CA VAL A 291 0.55 -3.93 16.98
C VAL A 291 0.72 -4.98 18.06
N ALA A 292 0.11 -6.15 17.88
CA ALA A 292 0.28 -7.26 18.82
C ALA A 292 1.74 -7.75 18.87
N SER A 293 2.43 -7.80 17.74
CA SER A 293 3.86 -8.11 17.66
C SER A 293 4.71 -7.07 18.39
N LEU A 294 4.46 -5.77 18.16
CA LEU A 294 5.14 -4.69 18.89
C LEU A 294 4.90 -4.76 20.40
N GLY A 295 3.71 -5.20 20.82
CA GLY A 295 3.40 -5.48 22.22
C GLY A 295 4.23 -6.64 22.80
N ARG A 296 4.42 -7.73 22.03
CA ARG A 296 5.28 -8.87 22.43
C ARG A 296 6.76 -8.47 22.54
N ASP A 297 7.23 -7.68 21.57
CA ASP A 297 8.61 -7.19 21.55
C ASP A 297 8.86 -6.09 22.60
N GLY A 298 7.80 -5.67 23.32
CA GLY A 298 7.84 -4.61 24.32
C GLY A 298 8.04 -3.22 23.70
N ASP A 299 7.81 -3.03 22.43
CA ASP A 299 7.88 -1.75 21.71
C ASP A 299 6.60 -0.93 21.89
N LEU A 300 5.51 -1.62 22.20
CA LEU A 300 4.27 -1.08 22.76
C LEU A 300 3.95 -1.75 24.11
N PRO A 301 3.02 -1.21 24.89
CA PRO A 301 2.57 -1.85 26.13
C PRO A 301 2.17 -3.32 25.89
N ARG A 302 2.64 -4.22 26.76
CA ARG A 302 2.36 -5.67 26.66
C ARG A 302 0.86 -6.01 26.66
N TRP A 303 0.02 -5.09 27.08
CA TRP A 303 -1.43 -5.20 27.02
C TRP A 303 -1.95 -5.46 25.60
N PHE A 304 -1.29 -4.88 24.58
CA PHE A 304 -1.63 -5.09 23.18
C PHE A 304 -1.21 -6.45 22.61
N ALA A 305 -0.30 -7.16 23.27
CA ALA A 305 0.16 -8.48 22.83
C ALA A 305 -0.92 -9.56 22.94
N LYS A 306 -1.93 -9.37 23.82
CA LYS A 306 -2.95 -10.38 24.10
C LYS A 306 -3.84 -10.64 22.89
N GLY A 307 -3.99 -11.91 22.52
CA GLY A 307 -4.78 -12.36 21.34
C GLY A 307 -4.01 -12.28 20.04
N GLY A 308 -2.70 -11.98 20.05
CA GLY A 308 -1.84 -11.98 18.87
C GLY A 308 -1.20 -13.32 18.54
N GLU A 309 -1.65 -14.41 19.14
CA GLU A 309 -1.20 -15.76 18.85
C GLU A 309 -1.82 -16.28 17.54
N PRO A 310 -1.14 -17.20 16.83
CA PRO A 310 -1.68 -17.79 15.62
C PRO A 310 -3.10 -18.36 15.83
N GLY A 311 -4.03 -17.97 14.96
CA GLY A 311 -5.43 -18.40 15.04
C GLY A 311 -6.33 -17.58 15.98
N GLN A 312 -5.79 -16.61 16.72
CA GLN A 312 -6.55 -15.69 17.54
C GLN A 312 -6.76 -14.32 16.87
N VAL A 313 -7.75 -13.57 17.35
CA VAL A 313 -8.00 -12.19 16.92
C VAL A 313 -7.43 -11.24 17.97
N PRO A 314 -6.47 -10.37 17.62
CA PRO A 314 -5.85 -9.45 18.55
C PRO A 314 -6.74 -8.22 18.83
N ARG A 315 -7.90 -8.42 19.47
CA ARG A 315 -8.92 -7.38 19.69
C ARG A 315 -8.37 -6.14 20.38
N ARG A 316 -7.44 -6.30 21.34
CA ARG A 316 -6.81 -5.15 22.01
C ARG A 316 -5.93 -4.33 21.07
N ALA A 317 -5.23 -4.98 20.17
CA ALA A 317 -4.45 -4.32 19.14
C ALA A 317 -5.38 -3.62 18.11
N LEU A 318 -6.51 -4.24 17.74
CA LEU A 318 -7.51 -3.62 16.87
C LEU A 318 -8.11 -2.34 17.47
N LEU A 319 -8.16 -2.19 18.80
CA LEU A 319 -8.56 -0.91 19.41
C LEU A 319 -7.57 0.21 19.08
N LEU A 320 -6.27 -0.07 19.10
CA LEU A 320 -5.27 0.95 18.71
C LEU A 320 -5.39 1.29 17.22
N VAL A 321 -5.63 0.30 16.36
CA VAL A 321 -5.92 0.53 14.92
C VAL A 321 -7.16 1.41 14.76
N ALA A 322 -8.23 1.12 15.51
CA ALA A 322 -9.45 1.93 15.49
C ALA A 322 -9.17 3.38 15.91
N VAL A 323 -8.52 3.59 17.05
CA VAL A 323 -8.16 4.93 17.55
C VAL A 323 -7.33 5.70 16.53
N GLN A 324 -6.33 5.06 15.93
CA GLN A 324 -5.49 5.68 14.91
C GLN A 324 -6.30 6.09 13.66
N CYS A 325 -7.12 5.18 13.12
CA CYS A 325 -7.89 5.47 11.92
C CYS A 325 -8.95 6.54 12.18
N PHE A 326 -9.65 6.51 13.31
CA PHE A 326 -10.62 7.56 13.66
C PHE A 326 -9.92 8.90 13.92
N ALA A 327 -8.72 8.91 14.51
CA ALA A 327 -7.94 10.13 14.66
C ALA A 327 -7.58 10.74 13.29
N TYR A 328 -7.11 9.92 12.33
CA TYR A 328 -6.79 10.41 11.00
C TYR A 328 -8.03 10.85 10.20
N LEU A 329 -9.15 10.12 10.30
CA LEU A 329 -10.42 10.57 9.72
C LEU A 329 -10.91 11.87 10.37
N GLY A 330 -10.79 11.99 11.69
CA GLY A 330 -11.11 13.22 12.41
C GLY A 330 -10.26 14.41 11.95
N ILE A 331 -8.95 14.21 11.78
CA ILE A 331 -8.05 15.24 11.25
C ILE A 331 -8.46 15.62 9.82
N TYR A 332 -8.75 14.64 8.97
CA TYR A 332 -9.22 14.87 7.59
C TYR A 332 -10.48 15.75 7.57
N LEU A 333 -11.50 15.40 8.38
CA LEU A 333 -12.77 16.11 8.43
C LEU A 333 -12.64 17.52 9.06
N LEU A 334 -11.88 17.65 10.16
CA LEU A 334 -11.74 18.92 10.88
C LEU A 334 -10.89 19.95 10.12
N LEU A 335 -9.84 19.48 9.45
CA LEU A 335 -8.95 20.38 8.69
C LEU A 335 -9.42 20.59 7.25
N GLN A 336 -10.49 19.89 6.83
CA GLN A 336 -10.93 19.87 5.42
C GLN A 336 -9.75 19.67 4.47
N ALA A 337 -8.84 18.76 4.87
CA ALA A 337 -7.59 18.54 4.18
C ALA A 337 -7.83 17.83 2.85
N ASP A 338 -6.99 18.12 1.87
CA ASP A 338 -7.03 17.43 0.60
C ASP A 338 -6.56 15.96 0.77
N LEU A 339 -7.25 15.04 0.11
CA LEU A 339 -6.94 13.60 0.16
C LEU A 339 -5.52 13.31 -0.34
N SER A 340 -5.04 14.07 -1.31
CA SER A 340 -3.66 13.95 -1.84
C SER A 340 -2.62 14.17 -0.75
N THR A 341 -2.86 15.07 0.22
CA THR A 341 -1.97 15.30 1.37
C THR A 341 -1.77 14.02 2.19
N PHE A 342 -2.85 13.30 2.47
CA PHE A 342 -2.78 12.03 3.20
C PHE A 342 -2.09 10.94 2.39
N VAL A 343 -2.38 10.85 1.09
CA VAL A 343 -1.71 9.93 0.16
C VAL A 343 -0.21 10.20 0.14
N LEU A 344 0.22 11.47 0.01
CA LEU A 344 1.64 11.83 -0.05
C LEU A 344 2.37 11.58 1.29
N ALA A 345 1.70 11.85 2.43
CA ALA A 345 2.27 11.55 3.75
C ALA A 345 2.45 10.04 3.97
N GLN A 346 1.47 9.23 3.55
CA GLN A 346 1.57 7.78 3.55
C GLN A 346 2.69 7.30 2.62
N THR A 347 2.76 7.84 1.40
CA THR A 347 3.79 7.50 0.41
C THR A 347 5.20 7.78 0.93
N ALA A 348 5.43 8.95 1.53
CA ALA A 348 6.73 9.32 2.11
C ALA A 348 7.14 8.34 3.23
N SER A 349 6.18 7.93 4.05
CA SER A 349 6.40 6.92 5.09
C SER A 349 6.73 5.56 4.49
N MET A 350 5.99 5.14 3.47
CA MET A 350 6.21 3.84 2.82
C MET A 350 7.52 3.78 2.05
N ALA A 351 7.90 4.86 1.34
CA ALA A 351 9.19 4.98 0.69
C ALA A 351 10.35 4.87 1.70
N THR A 352 10.19 5.44 2.90
CA THR A 352 11.18 5.31 3.98
C THR A 352 11.29 3.86 4.48
N VAL A 353 10.17 3.16 4.64
CA VAL A 353 10.16 1.72 4.98
C VAL A 353 10.86 0.90 3.90
N TYR A 354 10.57 1.19 2.63
CA TYR A 354 11.22 0.52 1.51
C TYR A 354 12.72 0.78 1.49
N LEU A 355 13.16 2.01 1.72
CA LEU A 355 14.59 2.34 1.78
C LEU A 355 15.31 1.51 2.84
N LEU A 356 14.75 1.39 4.04
CA LEU A 356 15.30 0.56 5.09
C LEU A 356 15.31 -0.93 4.70
N GLY A 357 14.24 -1.39 4.05
CA GLY A 357 14.12 -2.77 3.55
C GLY A 357 15.15 -3.12 2.47
N VAL A 358 15.34 -2.24 1.47
CA VAL A 358 16.32 -2.51 0.39
C VAL A 358 17.76 -2.36 0.88
N ILE A 359 18.05 -1.48 1.85
CA ILE A 359 19.35 -1.43 2.53
C ILE A 359 19.61 -2.75 3.30
N ALA A 360 18.59 -3.27 3.97
CA ALA A 360 18.69 -4.57 4.61
C ALA A 360 18.96 -5.69 3.59
N ALA A 361 18.30 -5.64 2.43
CA ALA A 361 18.50 -6.60 1.35
C ALA A 361 19.93 -6.66 0.83
N VAL A 362 20.59 -5.50 0.65
CA VAL A 362 22.02 -5.43 0.23
C VAL A 362 22.92 -6.16 1.21
N ARG A 363 22.55 -6.21 2.52
CA ARG A 363 23.33 -6.90 3.55
C ARG A 363 22.99 -8.38 3.69
N LEU A 364 21.74 -8.79 3.36
CA LEU A 364 21.24 -10.14 3.60
C LEU A 364 21.32 -11.04 2.38
N LEU A 365 21.30 -10.47 1.17
CA LEU A 365 21.37 -11.25 -0.07
C LEU A 365 22.82 -11.59 -0.44
N ASP A 366 23.00 -12.70 -1.14
CA ASP A 366 24.32 -13.12 -1.63
C ASP A 366 24.89 -12.07 -2.57
N ARG A 367 26.10 -11.61 -2.29
CA ARG A 367 26.81 -10.63 -3.12
C ARG A 367 26.85 -11.08 -4.58
N PHE A 368 26.64 -10.14 -5.48
CA PHE A 368 26.64 -10.32 -6.94
C PHE A 368 25.53 -11.22 -7.49
N SER A 369 24.60 -11.72 -6.64
CA SER A 369 23.37 -12.36 -7.13
C SER A 369 22.45 -11.35 -7.84
N VAL A 370 21.54 -11.84 -8.68
CA VAL A 370 20.53 -10.99 -9.34
C VAL A 370 19.72 -10.20 -8.31
N GLY A 371 19.31 -10.84 -7.20
CA GLY A 371 18.59 -10.18 -6.12
C GLY A 371 19.40 -9.08 -5.45
N TRP A 372 20.72 -9.28 -5.28
CA TRP A 372 21.62 -8.28 -4.71
C TRP A 372 21.75 -7.05 -5.63
N TRP A 373 21.93 -7.26 -6.94
CA TRP A 373 21.95 -6.15 -7.90
C TRP A 373 20.63 -5.39 -7.96
N MET A 374 19.51 -6.10 -7.92
CA MET A 374 18.20 -5.47 -7.79
C MET A 374 18.10 -4.63 -6.52
N ALA A 375 18.61 -5.12 -5.37
CA ALA A 375 18.64 -4.36 -4.13
C ALA A 375 19.51 -3.09 -4.23
N VAL A 376 20.70 -3.19 -4.81
CA VAL A 376 21.59 -2.02 -5.01
C VAL A 376 20.93 -0.95 -5.88
N VAL A 377 20.34 -1.35 -7.01
CA VAL A 377 19.57 -0.44 -7.88
C VAL A 377 18.40 0.16 -7.10
N SER A 378 17.66 -0.65 -6.35
CA SER A 378 16.52 -0.20 -5.55
C SER A 378 16.92 0.81 -4.48
N VAL A 379 18.10 0.70 -3.85
CA VAL A 379 18.58 1.71 -2.89
C VAL A 379 18.66 3.09 -3.54
N VAL A 380 19.24 3.18 -4.74
CA VAL A 380 19.38 4.46 -5.46
C VAL A 380 18.00 5.00 -5.85
N LEU A 381 17.16 4.16 -6.43
CA LEU A 381 15.84 4.55 -6.91
C LEU A 381 14.92 4.97 -5.76
N VAL A 382 14.86 4.17 -4.68
CA VAL A 382 14.01 4.47 -3.51
C VAL A 382 14.55 5.68 -2.73
N ALA A 383 15.88 5.89 -2.69
CA ALA A 383 16.42 7.12 -2.12
C ALA A 383 15.97 8.36 -2.92
N GLY A 384 15.90 8.27 -4.25
CA GLY A 384 15.30 9.30 -5.09
C GLY A 384 13.82 9.52 -4.77
N LEU A 385 13.04 8.45 -4.59
CA LEU A 385 11.62 8.56 -4.19
C LEU A 385 11.45 9.21 -2.80
N VAL A 386 12.32 8.87 -1.84
CA VAL A 386 12.33 9.54 -0.53
C VAL A 386 12.62 11.02 -0.70
N ALA A 387 13.59 11.41 -1.54
CA ALA A 387 13.89 12.82 -1.80
C ALA A 387 12.69 13.59 -2.39
N LEU A 388 11.84 12.94 -3.20
CA LEU A 388 10.60 13.52 -3.71
C LEU A 388 9.53 13.73 -2.63
N GLY A 389 9.65 13.08 -1.47
CA GLY A 389 8.70 13.19 -0.37
C GLY A 389 8.60 14.59 0.24
N GLY A 390 9.60 15.47 0.02
CA GLY A 390 9.57 16.88 0.42
C GLY A 390 9.13 17.09 1.88
N PRO A 391 8.16 17.98 2.14
CA PRO A 391 7.70 18.27 3.49
C PRO A 391 7.01 17.08 4.17
N TYR A 392 6.50 16.11 3.42
CA TYR A 392 5.84 14.93 3.97
C TYR A 392 6.80 13.96 4.69
N LEU A 393 8.12 14.12 4.49
CA LEU A 393 9.14 13.37 5.23
C LEU A 393 9.18 13.70 6.72
N VAL A 394 8.54 14.77 7.16
CA VAL A 394 8.39 15.07 8.59
C VAL A 394 7.74 13.92 9.34
N VAL A 395 6.78 13.23 8.72
CA VAL A 395 6.06 12.10 9.36
C VAL A 395 7.00 10.94 9.69
N PRO A 396 7.69 10.31 8.72
CA PRO A 396 8.62 9.22 9.03
C PRO A 396 9.82 9.69 9.86
N ALA A 397 10.28 10.94 9.73
CA ALA A 397 11.38 11.47 10.54
C ALA A 397 11.01 11.57 12.03
N VAL A 398 9.83 12.10 12.35
CA VAL A 398 9.32 12.15 13.72
C VAL A 398 9.16 10.75 14.30
N LEU A 399 8.58 9.82 13.54
CA LEU A 399 8.39 8.44 13.98
C LEU A 399 9.72 7.71 14.20
N ALA A 400 10.72 7.95 13.36
CA ALA A 400 12.08 7.44 13.56
C ALA A 400 12.72 8.02 14.83
N LEU A 401 12.58 9.32 15.07
CA LEU A 401 13.05 9.97 16.29
C LEU A 401 12.40 9.36 17.54
N VAL A 402 11.07 9.18 17.52
CA VAL A 402 10.34 8.51 18.64
C VAL A 402 10.89 7.11 18.87
N ALA A 403 11.16 6.33 17.81
CA ALA A 403 11.73 4.99 17.95
C ALA A 403 13.13 5.00 18.59
N VAL A 404 13.97 5.99 18.25
CA VAL A 404 15.29 6.18 18.86
C VAL A 404 15.13 6.54 20.34
N VAL A 405 14.29 7.50 20.69
CA VAL A 405 14.03 7.91 22.08
C VAL A 405 13.54 6.72 22.93
N VAL A 406 12.56 5.95 22.41
CA VAL A 406 12.08 4.73 23.09
C VAL A 406 13.23 3.73 23.29
N THR A 407 14.13 3.59 22.31
CA THR A 407 15.31 2.71 22.45
C THR A 407 16.23 3.18 23.56
N LEU A 408 16.52 4.46 23.63
CA LEU A 408 17.41 5.04 24.66
C LEU A 408 16.80 4.87 26.05
N ILE A 409 15.49 5.14 26.21
CA ILE A 409 14.79 4.93 27.49
C ILE A 409 14.84 3.46 27.93
N LYS A 410 14.62 2.52 27.01
CA LYS A 410 14.71 1.09 27.30
C LYS A 410 16.12 0.68 27.73
N ARG A 411 17.15 1.18 27.05
CA ARG A 411 18.56 0.92 27.41
C ARG A 411 18.90 1.48 28.79
N ALA A 412 18.42 2.68 29.09
CA ALA A 412 18.65 3.31 30.40
C ALA A 412 17.96 2.56 31.56
N ARG A 413 16.80 1.92 31.30
CA ARG A 413 16.03 1.15 32.30
C ARG A 413 16.46 -0.31 32.37
N ALA A 414 17.29 -0.82 31.46
CA ALA A 414 17.80 -2.19 31.54
C ALA A 414 18.74 -2.30 32.76
N PRO A 415 18.53 -3.26 33.70
CA PRO A 415 19.43 -3.45 34.81
C PRO A 415 20.83 -3.74 34.28
N ARG A 416 21.85 -3.02 34.77
CA ARG A 416 23.24 -3.34 34.49
C ARG A 416 23.47 -4.78 34.92
N LYS A 417 23.77 -5.68 33.99
CA LYS A 417 24.27 -7.00 34.33
C LYS A 417 25.56 -6.77 35.14
N VAL A 418 25.50 -7.02 36.42
CA VAL A 418 26.69 -7.11 37.24
C VAL A 418 27.47 -8.30 36.64
N GLN A 419 28.60 -8.03 36.00
CA GLN A 419 29.61 -9.05 35.78
C GLN A 419 30.10 -9.46 37.17
N LEU A 420 29.62 -10.58 37.63
CA LEU A 420 30.29 -11.32 38.67
C LEU A 420 31.47 -12.03 38.00
N ASP A 421 32.61 -11.34 37.99
CA ASP A 421 33.90 -11.97 37.76
C ASP A 421 34.13 -12.94 38.92
N ALA A 422 34.11 -14.24 38.61
CA ALA A 422 34.62 -15.31 39.45
C ALA A 422 35.50 -16.24 38.65
#